data_84911fd886976f29ca943b91597777db
#
_entry.id   84911fd886976f29ca943b91597777db
#
_cell.length_a   1.000
_cell.length_b   1.000
_cell.length_c   1.000
_cell.angle_alpha   90.00
_cell.angle_beta   90.00
_cell.angle_gamma   90.00
#
_symmetry.space_group_name_H-M   'P 1'
#
loop_
_entity.id
_entity.type
_entity.pdbx_description
1 polymer ?
#
loop_
_entity_poly.entity_id
_entity_poly.type
_entity_poly.pdbx_seq_one_letter_code
_entity_poly.pdbx_strand_id
1 'polypeptide(L)'
;NSLGKCNSIRDIVFHEYETSGQNLRLLVLTDYIRKEYEKAIGNTEYDVNSLGVLPFFEMLRRENEKKNKQIRFGVLCGTIVIIPAEAKEALEQEIGTSGKVTFSRIGNLPETDYLKVTAVGNAHFLTGAVTNVFSKGYMQVLVGTKSLLGEGWNSPCINSLILASFVGSFMLS
;
A
#
# COMPACT_ATOMS: atom_id res chain seq x y z
N ASN A 1 -3.46 7.48 -21.35
CA ASN A 1 -3.00 6.10 -21.38
C ASN A 1 -2.50 5.65 -20.01
N SER A 2 -2.23 4.35 -19.86
CA SER A 2 -1.81 3.79 -18.58
C SER A 2 -0.51 4.42 -18.05
N LEU A 3 0.46 4.62 -18.91
CA LEU A 3 1.75 5.20 -18.51
C LEU A 3 1.57 6.64 -18.00
N GLY A 4 0.79 7.44 -18.72
CA GLY A 4 0.51 8.82 -18.29
C GLY A 4 -0.19 8.88 -16.95
N LYS A 5 -1.16 7.97 -16.71
CA LYS A 5 -1.88 7.89 -15.42
C LYS A 5 -0.95 7.46 -14.30
N CYS A 6 -0.08 6.47 -14.54
CA CYS A 6 0.89 6.03 -13.54
C CYS A 6 1.83 7.16 -13.15
N ASN A 7 2.33 7.90 -14.14
CA ASN A 7 3.21 9.04 -13.89
C ASN A 7 2.51 10.13 -13.09
N SER A 8 1.26 10.41 -13.42
CA SER A 8 0.46 11.42 -12.70
C SER A 8 0.24 11.02 -11.24
N ILE A 9 -0.10 9.76 -11.00
CA ILE A 9 -0.31 9.26 -9.63
C ILE A 9 0.98 9.35 -8.83
N ARG A 10 2.09 8.92 -9.41
CA ARG A 10 3.40 9.01 -8.79
C ARG A 10 3.71 10.46 -8.39
N ASP A 11 3.52 11.40 -9.31
CA ASP A 11 3.84 12.81 -9.06
C ASP A 11 2.94 13.39 -7.96
N ILE A 12 1.66 13.03 -7.93
CA ILE A 12 0.73 13.48 -6.89
C ILE A 12 1.16 12.95 -5.52
N VAL A 13 1.52 11.67 -5.42
CA VAL A 13 1.94 11.06 -4.16
C VAL A 13 3.15 11.79 -3.58
N PHE A 14 4.16 12.02 -4.40
CA PHE A 14 5.38 12.68 -3.94
C PHE A 14 5.17 14.16 -3.62
N HIS A 15 4.29 14.84 -4.36
CA HIS A 15 3.91 16.20 -4.03
C HIS A 15 3.20 16.28 -2.67
N GLU A 16 2.27 15.36 -2.41
CA GLU A 16 1.56 15.31 -1.14
C GLU A 16 2.52 15.03 0.02
N TYR A 17 3.50 14.17 -0.20
CA TYR A 17 4.52 13.91 0.81
C TYR A 17 5.38 15.16 1.09
N GLU A 18 5.74 15.93 0.07
CA GLU A 18 6.49 17.17 0.26
C GLU A 18 5.73 18.17 1.14
N THR A 19 4.39 18.16 1.03
CA THR A 19 3.54 19.07 1.81
C THR A 19 3.35 18.57 3.25
N SER A 20 3.08 17.28 3.43
CA SER A 20 2.63 16.72 4.72
C SER A 20 3.72 15.93 5.45
N GLY A 21 4.76 15.47 4.75
CA GLY A 21 5.83 14.69 5.35
C GLY A 21 5.29 13.41 6.01
N GLN A 22 5.82 13.10 7.18
CA GLN A 22 5.43 11.89 7.92
C GLN A 22 3.99 11.91 8.42
N ASN A 23 3.34 13.08 8.40
CA ASN A 23 1.91 13.20 8.75
C ASN A 23 0.98 12.79 7.61
N LEU A 24 1.52 12.52 6.42
CA LEU A 24 0.71 12.09 5.29
C LEU A 24 0.00 10.76 5.61
N ARG A 25 -1.30 10.71 5.31
CA ARG A 25 -2.11 9.49 5.36
C ARG A 25 -2.88 9.42 4.05
N LEU A 26 -2.20 8.95 3.01
CA LEU A 26 -2.73 8.93 1.66
C LEU A 26 -3.19 7.51 1.30
N LEU A 27 -4.43 7.40 0.82
CA LEU A 27 -5.00 6.16 0.33
C LEU A 27 -5.05 6.21 -1.20
N VAL A 28 -4.48 5.21 -1.86
CA VAL A 28 -4.53 5.04 -3.31
C VAL A 28 -5.37 3.81 -3.61
N LEU A 29 -6.49 3.99 -4.30
CA LEU A 29 -7.39 2.90 -4.65
C LEU A 29 -7.44 2.71 -6.15
N THR A 30 -7.41 1.45 -6.59
CA THR A 30 -7.45 1.08 -8.00
C THR A 30 -8.37 -0.12 -8.20
N ASP A 31 -8.61 -0.49 -9.47
CA ASP A 31 -9.59 -1.52 -9.81
C ASP A 31 -9.07 -2.94 -9.61
N TYR A 32 -7.78 -3.18 -9.85
CA TYR A 32 -7.22 -4.52 -9.93
C TYR A 32 -5.98 -4.69 -9.05
N ILE A 33 -5.79 -5.91 -8.55
CA ILE A 33 -4.63 -6.26 -7.71
C ILE A 33 -3.39 -6.50 -8.57
N ARG A 34 -3.55 -7.17 -9.73
CA ARG A 34 -2.45 -7.53 -10.63
C ARG A 34 -1.42 -8.43 -9.95
N LYS A 35 -1.87 -9.58 -9.47
CA LYS A 35 -1.02 -10.54 -8.73
C LYS A 35 0.19 -11.04 -9.53
N GLU A 36 0.09 -11.02 -10.86
CA GLU A 36 1.21 -11.36 -11.74
C GLU A 36 2.42 -10.46 -11.53
N TYR A 37 2.24 -9.28 -10.92
CA TYR A 37 3.34 -8.37 -10.60
C TYR A 37 4.01 -8.65 -9.25
N GLU A 38 3.57 -9.66 -8.50
CA GLU A 38 4.22 -9.98 -7.22
C GLU A 38 5.70 -10.30 -7.43
N LYS A 39 6.03 -11.02 -8.48
CA LYS A 39 7.41 -11.36 -8.85
C LYS A 39 8.24 -10.15 -9.31
N ALA A 40 7.59 -9.07 -9.70
CA ALA A 40 8.25 -7.85 -10.12
C ALA A 40 8.71 -6.98 -8.94
N ILE A 41 8.19 -7.24 -7.75
CA ILE A 41 8.54 -6.45 -6.56
C ILE A 41 9.99 -6.70 -6.19
N GLY A 42 10.78 -5.62 -6.14
CA GLY A 42 12.21 -5.68 -5.87
C GLY A 42 13.05 -6.20 -7.03
N ASN A 43 12.47 -6.37 -8.22
CA ASN A 43 13.19 -6.84 -9.41
C ASN A 43 13.08 -5.81 -10.52
N THR A 44 14.15 -5.03 -10.72
CA THR A 44 14.18 -3.91 -11.67
C THR A 44 14.12 -4.33 -13.14
N GLU A 45 14.28 -5.62 -13.43
CA GLU A 45 14.13 -6.13 -14.80
C GLU A 45 12.66 -6.11 -15.28
N TYR A 46 11.70 -6.05 -14.35
CA TYR A 46 10.29 -5.98 -14.68
C TYR A 46 9.82 -4.53 -14.75
N ASP A 47 9.07 -4.23 -15.81
CA ASP A 47 8.39 -2.95 -15.97
C ASP A 47 7.09 -2.97 -15.17
N VAL A 48 6.82 -1.90 -14.41
CA VAL A 48 5.64 -1.81 -13.55
C VAL A 48 4.69 -0.67 -13.98
N ASN A 49 4.71 -0.31 -15.24
CA ASN A 49 3.87 0.76 -15.79
C ASN A 49 2.43 0.29 -16.08
N SER A 50 1.79 -0.33 -15.11
CA SER A 50 0.43 -0.85 -15.23
C SER A 50 -0.43 -0.36 -14.07
N LEU A 51 -1.72 -0.13 -14.34
CA LEU A 51 -2.67 0.26 -13.30
C LEU A 51 -3.05 -0.98 -12.48
N GLY A 52 -2.78 -0.93 -11.19
CA GLY A 52 -3.07 -2.03 -10.29
C GLY A 52 -2.37 -1.84 -8.96
N VAL A 53 -2.81 -2.57 -7.94
CA VAL A 53 -2.29 -2.43 -6.57
C VAL A 53 -0.80 -2.74 -6.50
N LEU A 54 -0.39 -3.90 -7.01
CA LEU A 54 1.02 -4.31 -6.93
C LEU A 54 1.93 -3.47 -7.83
N PRO A 55 1.54 -3.17 -9.09
CA PRO A 55 2.35 -2.23 -9.88
C PRO A 55 2.51 -0.87 -9.22
N PHE A 56 1.45 -0.32 -8.62
CA PHE A 56 1.55 0.97 -7.92
C PHE A 56 2.48 0.89 -6.72
N PHE A 57 2.35 -0.15 -5.91
CA PHE A 57 3.24 -0.33 -4.77
C PHE A 57 4.71 -0.33 -5.22
N GLU A 58 5.04 -1.13 -6.21
CA GLU A 58 6.43 -1.25 -6.67
C GLU A 58 6.92 0.02 -7.37
N MET A 59 6.07 0.65 -8.19
CA MET A 59 6.42 1.91 -8.84
C MET A 59 6.75 3.01 -7.81
N LEU A 60 5.91 3.15 -6.80
CA LEU A 60 6.09 4.15 -5.75
C LEU A 60 7.32 3.82 -4.89
N ARG A 61 7.50 2.56 -4.56
CA ARG A 61 8.67 2.11 -3.79
C ARG A 61 9.99 2.43 -4.53
N ARG A 62 10.05 2.12 -5.82
CA ARG A 62 11.24 2.41 -6.66
C ARG A 62 11.52 3.91 -6.72
N GLU A 63 10.49 4.71 -6.91
CA GLU A 63 10.64 6.17 -6.98
C GLU A 63 11.10 6.76 -5.65
N ASN A 64 10.60 6.24 -4.55
CA ASN A 64 11.01 6.65 -3.20
C ASN A 64 12.50 6.38 -2.98
N GLU A 65 12.96 5.20 -3.39
CA GLU A 65 14.35 4.81 -3.30
C GLU A 65 15.23 5.72 -4.18
N LYS A 66 14.83 5.93 -5.42
CA LYS A 66 15.51 6.79 -6.38
C LYS A 66 15.63 8.23 -5.88
N LYS A 67 14.58 8.77 -5.27
CA LYS A 67 14.54 10.13 -4.73
C LYS A 67 15.10 10.23 -3.32
N ASN A 68 15.50 9.12 -2.74
CA ASN A 68 15.99 9.03 -1.36
C ASN A 68 15.06 9.69 -0.35
N LYS A 69 13.76 9.39 -0.47
CA LYS A 69 12.75 9.87 0.47
C LYS A 69 12.48 8.80 1.53
N GLN A 70 11.74 9.18 2.57
CA GLN A 70 11.46 8.31 3.71
C GLN A 70 9.98 7.92 3.77
N ILE A 71 9.35 7.72 2.62
CA ILE A 71 7.96 7.28 2.54
C ILE A 71 7.91 5.78 2.76
N ARG A 72 6.98 5.33 3.61
CA ARG A 72 6.69 3.91 3.81
C ARG A 72 5.32 3.62 3.22
N PHE A 73 5.25 2.53 2.49
CA PHE A 73 4.05 2.12 1.75
C PHE A 73 3.47 0.86 2.36
N GLY A 74 2.16 0.70 2.24
CA GLY A 74 1.50 -0.54 2.59
C GLY A 74 0.55 -0.96 1.48
N VAL A 75 0.17 -2.22 1.48
CA VAL A 75 -0.85 -2.77 0.60
C VAL A 75 -1.92 -3.43 1.45
N LEU A 76 -3.17 -3.08 1.20
CA LEU A 76 -4.31 -3.69 1.88
C LEU A 76 -5.39 -4.03 0.86
N CYS A 77 -5.55 -5.33 0.60
CA CYS A 77 -6.64 -5.83 -0.24
C CYS A 77 -6.95 -7.27 0.18
N GLY A 78 -8.04 -7.82 -0.36
CA GLY A 78 -8.58 -9.09 0.12
C GLY A 78 -7.66 -10.29 -0.01
N THR A 79 -6.68 -10.25 -0.93
CA THR A 79 -5.84 -11.40 -1.24
C THR A 79 -4.37 -11.17 -0.95
N ILE A 80 -3.95 -9.95 -0.68
CA ILE A 80 -2.55 -9.65 -0.36
C ILE A 80 -2.45 -8.44 0.55
N VAL A 81 -1.61 -8.56 1.58
CA VAL A 81 -1.30 -7.49 2.51
C VAL A 81 0.22 -7.38 2.60
N ILE A 82 0.73 -6.17 2.45
CA ILE A 82 2.16 -5.87 2.56
C ILE A 82 2.31 -4.72 3.56
N ILE A 83 3.27 -4.85 4.47
CA ILE A 83 3.57 -3.81 5.44
C ILE A 83 5.07 -3.51 5.46
N PRO A 84 5.48 -2.30 5.88
CA PRO A 84 6.89 -2.07 6.21
C PRO A 84 7.32 -3.01 7.34
N ALA A 85 8.55 -3.50 7.28
CA ALA A 85 9.06 -4.41 8.31
C ALA A 85 8.99 -3.81 9.72
N GLU A 86 9.20 -2.49 9.83
CA GLU A 86 9.11 -1.76 11.12
C GLU A 86 7.72 -1.76 11.72
N ALA A 87 6.69 -2.08 10.92
CA ALA A 87 5.31 -2.14 11.39
C ALA A 87 4.94 -3.51 11.98
N LYS A 88 5.81 -4.50 11.88
CA LYS A 88 5.50 -5.87 12.29
C LYS A 88 5.00 -5.97 13.73
N GLU A 89 5.77 -5.44 14.68
CA GLU A 89 5.40 -5.52 16.09
C GLU A 89 4.12 -4.76 16.40
N ALA A 90 3.95 -3.59 15.79
CA ALA A 90 2.73 -2.81 15.95
C ALA A 90 1.51 -3.57 15.40
N LEU A 91 1.65 -4.25 14.27
CA LEU A 91 0.58 -5.06 13.71
C LEU A 91 0.24 -6.24 14.61
N GLU A 92 1.25 -6.93 15.14
CA GLU A 92 1.03 -8.03 16.07
C GLU A 92 0.27 -7.57 17.32
N GLN A 93 0.59 -6.39 17.84
CA GLN A 93 -0.14 -5.81 18.98
C GLN A 93 -1.57 -5.47 18.64
N GLU A 94 -1.82 -4.90 17.45
CA GLU A 94 -3.19 -4.58 17.01
C GLU A 94 -4.02 -5.85 16.82
N ILE A 95 -3.43 -6.92 16.31
CA ILE A 95 -4.12 -8.19 16.12
C ILE A 95 -4.44 -8.83 17.49
N GLY A 96 -3.47 -8.84 18.39
CA GLY A 96 -3.65 -9.41 19.73
C GLY A 96 -4.16 -10.86 19.65
N THR A 97 -5.30 -11.11 20.30
CA THR A 97 -5.94 -12.43 20.33
C THR A 97 -7.02 -12.59 19.25
N SER A 98 -7.26 -11.57 18.41
CA SER A 98 -8.33 -11.60 17.42
C SER A 98 -8.04 -12.51 16.23
N GLY A 99 -6.79 -12.93 16.03
CA GLY A 99 -6.41 -13.80 14.94
C GLY A 99 -4.93 -14.12 14.95
N LYS A 100 -4.48 -14.82 13.91
CA LYS A 100 -3.07 -15.17 13.72
C LYS A 100 -2.66 -14.85 12.30
N VAL A 101 -1.41 -14.43 12.14
CA VAL A 101 -0.82 -14.15 10.83
C VAL A 101 0.56 -14.80 10.74
N THR A 102 1.01 -15.01 9.50
CA THR A 102 2.39 -15.36 9.20
C THR A 102 2.99 -14.23 8.37
N PHE A 103 4.29 -14.03 8.53
CA PHE A 103 5.05 -13.03 7.78
C PHE A 103 6.01 -13.75 6.85
N SER A 104 6.13 -13.24 5.63
CA SER A 104 7.03 -13.82 4.64
C SER A 104 7.64 -12.73 3.77
N ARG A 105 8.67 -13.11 3.03
CA ARG A 105 9.30 -12.22 2.06
C ARG A 105 8.33 -11.88 0.95
N ILE A 106 8.38 -10.64 0.47
CA ILE A 106 7.63 -10.23 -0.71
C ILE A 106 8.59 -9.99 -1.87
N GLY A 107 8.41 -10.73 -2.96
CA GLY A 107 9.28 -10.64 -4.13
C GLY A 107 10.75 -10.84 -3.77
N ASN A 108 11.61 -9.98 -4.28
CA ASN A 108 13.05 -10.00 -3.99
C ASN A 108 13.45 -8.99 -2.92
N LEU A 109 12.49 -8.39 -2.22
CA LEU A 109 12.82 -7.41 -1.19
C LEU A 109 13.39 -8.09 0.07
N PRO A 110 14.35 -7.44 0.74
CA PRO A 110 14.80 -7.92 2.04
C PRO A 110 13.65 -7.92 3.05
N GLU A 111 13.66 -8.87 3.96
CA GLU A 111 12.66 -8.94 5.05
C GLU A 111 12.79 -7.78 6.03
N THR A 112 13.89 -7.04 5.97
CA THR A 112 14.10 -5.83 6.75
C THR A 112 13.42 -4.59 6.15
N ASP A 113 12.94 -4.69 4.90
CA ASP A 113 12.25 -3.57 4.23
C ASP A 113 10.74 -3.74 4.27
N TYR A 114 10.22 -4.81 3.70
CA TYR A 114 8.78 -5.09 3.61
C TYR A 114 8.49 -6.55 3.87
N LEU A 115 7.29 -6.82 4.37
CA LEU A 115 6.82 -8.17 4.66
C LEU A 115 5.43 -8.37 4.07
N LYS A 116 5.20 -9.56 3.54
CA LYS A 116 3.87 -10.04 3.17
C LYS A 116 3.21 -10.64 4.41
N VAL A 117 1.97 -10.26 4.67
CA VAL A 117 1.21 -10.71 5.83
C VAL A 117 0.10 -11.64 5.34
N THR A 118 0.05 -12.85 5.88
CA THR A 118 -0.97 -13.83 5.52
C THR A 118 -1.73 -14.26 6.76
N ALA A 119 -3.07 -14.11 6.73
CA ALA A 119 -3.91 -14.56 7.83
C ALA A 119 -3.98 -16.08 7.86
N VAL A 120 -3.96 -16.64 9.05
CA VAL A 120 -4.22 -18.07 9.29
C VAL A 120 -5.72 -18.19 9.52
N GLY A 121 -6.42 -18.84 8.58
CA GLY A 121 -7.87 -18.96 8.63
C GLY A 121 -8.58 -17.69 8.16
N ASN A 122 -9.63 -17.29 8.86
CA ASN A 122 -10.44 -16.12 8.51
C ASN A 122 -9.65 -14.82 8.68
N ALA A 123 -9.70 -13.95 7.68
CA ALA A 123 -8.90 -12.74 7.59
C ALA A 123 -9.66 -11.46 8.00
N HIS A 124 -10.87 -11.55 8.55
CA HIS A 124 -11.69 -10.38 8.89
C HIS A 124 -10.99 -9.39 9.83
N PHE A 125 -10.20 -9.91 10.77
CA PHE A 125 -9.49 -9.08 11.73
C PHE A 125 -8.39 -8.21 11.10
N LEU A 126 -7.88 -8.63 9.96
CA LEU A 126 -6.64 -8.07 9.41
C LEU A 126 -6.84 -6.65 8.85
N THR A 127 -7.95 -6.40 8.18
CA THR A 127 -8.24 -5.07 7.61
C THR A 127 -8.22 -3.99 8.68
N GLY A 128 -8.90 -4.22 9.80
CA GLY A 128 -8.93 -3.26 10.90
C GLY A 128 -7.56 -3.05 11.53
N ALA A 129 -6.81 -4.14 11.72
CA ALA A 129 -5.48 -4.07 12.32
C ALA A 129 -4.50 -3.27 11.45
N VAL A 130 -4.49 -3.53 10.15
CA VAL A 130 -3.62 -2.78 9.21
C VAL A 130 -4.04 -1.32 9.15
N THR A 131 -5.34 -1.04 9.14
CA THR A 131 -5.86 0.33 9.15
C THR A 131 -5.37 1.09 10.39
N ASN A 132 -5.40 0.46 11.56
CA ASN A 132 -4.93 1.08 12.80
C ASN A 132 -3.43 1.36 12.77
N VAL A 133 -2.64 0.44 12.22
CA VAL A 133 -1.20 0.62 12.04
C VAL A 133 -0.92 1.80 11.10
N PHE A 134 -1.69 1.90 10.01
CA PHE A 134 -1.62 3.04 9.10
C PHE A 134 -1.95 4.34 9.82
N SER A 135 -3.02 4.36 10.61
CA SER A 135 -3.43 5.54 11.39
C SER A 135 -2.31 6.01 12.33
N LYS A 136 -1.56 5.08 12.89
CA LYS A 136 -0.48 5.39 13.82
C LYS A 136 0.80 5.91 13.15
N GLY A 137 0.85 5.92 11.83
CA GLY A 137 1.97 6.50 11.10
C GLY A 137 3.07 5.54 10.69
N TYR A 138 2.85 4.24 10.78
CA TYR A 138 3.83 3.25 10.34
C TYR A 138 3.96 3.18 8.83
N MET A 139 3.01 3.75 8.10
CA MET A 139 3.09 3.96 6.66
C MET A 139 2.34 5.25 6.30
N GLN A 140 2.82 5.96 5.30
CA GLN A 140 2.24 7.24 4.86
C GLN A 140 1.29 7.03 3.69
N VAL A 141 1.49 5.97 2.91
CA VAL A 141 0.70 5.66 1.72
C VAL A 141 0.21 4.23 1.80
N LEU A 142 -1.09 4.04 1.68
CA LEU A 142 -1.72 2.71 1.66
C LEU A 142 -2.36 2.51 0.29
N VAL A 143 -2.02 1.41 -0.36
CA VAL A 143 -2.54 1.08 -1.70
C VAL A 143 -3.51 -0.09 -1.58
N GLY A 144 -4.69 0.05 -2.14
CA GLY A 144 -5.71 -0.99 -2.09
C GLY A 144 -6.64 -0.97 -3.29
N THR A 145 -7.68 -1.81 -3.23
CA THR A 145 -8.72 -1.84 -4.26
C THR A 145 -9.92 -1.01 -3.82
N LYS A 146 -10.71 -0.56 -4.80
CA LYS A 146 -11.93 0.22 -4.55
C LYS A 146 -12.95 -0.52 -3.70
N SER A 147 -12.90 -1.87 -3.69
CA SER A 147 -13.78 -2.68 -2.86
C SER A 147 -13.62 -2.37 -1.36
N LEU A 148 -12.48 -1.84 -0.96
CA LEU A 148 -12.24 -1.44 0.42
C LEU A 148 -13.29 -0.44 0.92
N LEU A 149 -13.69 0.51 0.07
CA LEU A 149 -14.74 1.48 0.42
C LEU A 149 -16.10 0.81 0.61
N GLY A 150 -16.39 -0.22 -0.20
CA GLY A 150 -17.63 -0.98 -0.09
C GLY A 150 -17.71 -1.90 1.11
N GLU A 151 -16.59 -2.19 1.75
CA GLU A 151 -16.50 -3.04 2.94
C GLU A 151 -16.67 -2.25 4.24
N GLY A 152 -17.07 -0.99 4.14
CA GLY A 152 -17.24 -0.15 5.32
C GLY A 152 -15.93 0.28 5.96
N TRP A 153 -14.85 0.26 5.19
CA TRP A 153 -13.55 0.72 5.67
C TRP A 153 -13.65 2.17 6.13
N ASN A 154 -13.14 2.43 7.31
CA ASN A 154 -13.18 3.74 7.90
C ASN A 154 -11.84 4.05 8.57
N SER A 155 -11.22 5.15 8.13
CA SER A 155 -10.03 5.67 8.78
C SER A 155 -10.14 7.20 8.79
N PRO A 156 -10.51 7.79 9.93
CA PRO A 156 -10.65 9.25 10.02
C PRO A 156 -9.33 9.98 9.88
N CYS A 157 -8.21 9.28 9.91
CA CYS A 157 -6.89 9.88 9.77
C CYS A 157 -6.48 10.19 8.32
N ILE A 158 -7.24 9.70 7.32
CA ILE A 158 -6.92 9.98 5.92
C ILE A 158 -6.94 11.48 5.67
N ASN A 159 -5.87 11.99 5.06
CA ASN A 159 -5.81 13.40 4.67
C ASN A 159 -5.65 13.56 3.15
N SER A 160 -5.57 12.47 2.40
CA SER A 160 -5.54 12.51 0.94
C SER A 160 -6.05 11.19 0.35
N LEU A 161 -6.77 11.27 -0.76
CA LEU A 161 -7.33 10.10 -1.44
C LEU A 161 -7.13 10.22 -2.94
N ILE A 162 -6.60 9.18 -3.56
CA ILE A 162 -6.49 9.06 -5.01
C ILE A 162 -7.32 7.85 -5.45
N LEU A 163 -8.28 8.10 -6.34
CA LEU A 163 -9.02 7.04 -7.02
C LEU A 163 -8.45 6.89 -8.42
N ALA A 164 -7.89 5.73 -8.72
CA ALA A 164 -7.25 5.45 -9.99
C ALA A 164 -7.98 4.31 -10.69
N SER A 165 -8.35 4.50 -11.96
CA SER A 165 -9.04 3.49 -12.74
C SER A 165 -8.64 3.57 -14.21
N PHE A 166 -9.11 2.60 -15.00
CA PHE A 166 -8.89 2.61 -16.44
C PHE A 166 -9.57 3.78 -17.15
N VAL A 167 -10.68 4.28 -16.61
CA VAL A 167 -11.45 5.36 -17.23
C VAL A 167 -11.07 6.75 -16.70
N GLY A 168 -10.42 6.85 -15.54
CA GLY A 168 -10.05 8.14 -15.00
C GLY A 168 -9.37 8.03 -13.65
N SER A 169 -8.91 9.19 -13.17
CA SER A 169 -8.33 9.33 -11.84
C SER A 169 -8.92 10.56 -11.18
N PHE A 170 -9.17 10.47 -9.88
CA PHE A 170 -9.64 11.58 -9.08
C PHE A 170 -8.75 11.70 -7.84
N MET A 171 -8.55 12.94 -7.39
CA MET A 171 -7.88 13.19 -6.12
C MET A 171 -8.86 13.95 -5.23
N LEU A 172 -9.02 13.43 -4.00
CA LEU A 172 -9.84 14.07 -2.97
C LEU A 172 -8.95 14.31 -1.76
N SER A 173 -9.07 15.46 -1.17
CA SER A 173 -8.28 15.81 0.01
C SER A 173 -9.14 16.41 1.11
#